data_e5efcd9313dc9f8b4e9debfeda9e4eb3
#
_entry.id   e5efcd9313dc9f8b4e9debfeda9e4eb3
#
_cell.length_a   1.000
_cell.length_b   1.000
_cell.length_c   1.000
_cell.angle_alpha   90.00
_cell.angle_beta   90.00
_cell.angle_gamma   90.00
#
_symmetry.space_group_name_H-M   'P 1'
#
loop_
_entity.id
_entity.type
_entity.pdbx_description
1 polymer ?
#
loop_
_entity_poly.entity_id
_entity_poly.type
_entity_poly.pdbx_seq_one_letter_code
_entity_poly.pdbx_strand_id
1 'polypeptide(L)'
;MSLMVTGIRLPFDLPEQAAIAEARRLTGLTANDIQAAVCRVSIDARRGQISRVYSVRLDAPFDEKAFAEKLQMPFVRYKPNTKIIIPHGEKRLEHRPVVVGLGPAGLFAAYVLAKHGYRPLVLERGGDLDERDKVVDAFWKGGALDTDCNIQFGEGGAGAYSDGKLTTRIGDPLCDNVLEILAAHGAPADIVKKAKPHVGTDILKNVVREMRREIIKNGGEVRFRTPLTGVSVKNGALCAVQADGQDIACERAVLAIGHSARDTFAALHGNGVYFEPKAFSVGVRIEHLQTEIDRALYGKAAGHPMLPPAEYNLSRRADGRACYSFCMCPGGVVVAAQSEENTVVTNGMSYHARDGKNANAALAVSVDPKDYDDGTPFGGVALQRRIEHAAYTQTGSYRAPCQKVGDFLNGKPTRKLGAVKPSYPIGVELGEAAACLPDFAQTMLRDSLPYFGRKIRGYDTADALLTGPETRTSSPVRMTRGEDLFGLGCSGIIPCGEGAGYAGGIMSAAVDGIRAAFRIMEEFAD
;
A
#
# COMPACT_ATOMS: atom_id res chain seq x y z
N MET A 1 16.54 9.77 -23.80
CA MET A 1 17.46 10.65 -23.06
C MET A 1 16.76 11.98 -22.97
N SER A 2 16.85 12.71 -21.85
CA SER A 2 16.05 13.93 -21.71
C SER A 2 16.67 14.89 -20.70
N LEU A 3 16.52 16.19 -20.95
CA LEU A 3 16.75 17.21 -19.93
C LEU A 3 15.55 17.29 -19.00
N MET A 4 15.80 17.31 -17.71
CA MET A 4 14.78 17.48 -16.69
C MET A 4 14.97 18.82 -15.99
N VAL A 5 13.98 19.71 -16.13
CA VAL A 5 13.91 20.99 -15.41
C VAL A 5 12.98 20.78 -14.21
N THR A 6 13.53 20.83 -12.99
CA THR A 6 12.81 20.49 -11.76
C THR A 6 12.56 21.70 -10.87
N GLY A 7 11.55 21.64 -10.00
CA GLY A 7 11.30 22.68 -9.01
C GLY A 7 10.66 23.98 -9.54
N ILE A 8 10.06 23.94 -10.73
CA ILE A 8 9.33 25.08 -11.31
C ILE A 8 8.09 25.33 -10.45
N ARG A 9 8.06 26.46 -9.75
CA ARG A 9 6.95 26.87 -8.88
C ARG A 9 6.07 27.89 -9.55
N LEU A 10 4.79 27.55 -9.68
CA LEU A 10 3.77 28.45 -10.24
C LEU A 10 2.56 28.54 -9.30
N PRO A 11 1.79 29.63 -9.34
CA PRO A 11 0.47 29.68 -8.74
C PRO A 11 -0.35 28.44 -9.13
N PHE A 12 -1.12 27.90 -8.18
CA PHE A 12 -1.79 26.61 -8.38
C PHE A 12 -2.90 26.64 -9.45
N ASP A 13 -3.40 27.82 -9.78
CA ASP A 13 -4.48 28.10 -10.75
C ASP A 13 -3.98 28.35 -12.18
N LEU A 14 -2.66 28.36 -12.40
CA LEU A 14 -2.11 28.45 -13.74
C LEU A 14 -2.14 27.09 -14.48
N PRO A 15 -2.33 27.11 -15.82
CA PRO A 15 -2.33 25.89 -16.63
C PRO A 15 -0.92 25.28 -16.74
N GLU A 16 -0.85 23.97 -17.04
CA GLU A 16 0.43 23.24 -17.19
C GLU A 16 1.35 23.83 -18.28
N GLN A 17 0.77 24.45 -19.31
CA GLN A 17 1.52 25.12 -20.37
C GLN A 17 2.43 26.22 -19.83
N ALA A 18 2.04 26.89 -18.75
CA ALA A 18 2.87 27.91 -18.12
C ALA A 18 4.17 27.29 -17.54
N ALA A 19 4.12 26.04 -17.05
CA ALA A 19 5.32 25.34 -16.58
C ALA A 19 6.27 24.98 -17.72
N ILE A 20 5.74 24.60 -18.89
CA ILE A 20 6.53 24.35 -20.10
C ILE A 20 7.19 25.64 -20.57
N ALA A 21 6.45 26.73 -20.62
CA ALA A 21 6.98 28.05 -21.03
C ALA A 21 8.11 28.49 -20.09
N GLU A 22 7.94 28.30 -18.77
CA GLU A 22 8.96 28.64 -17.80
C GLU A 22 10.20 27.74 -17.90
N ALA A 23 10.03 26.43 -18.15
CA ALA A 23 11.15 25.53 -18.40
C ALA A 23 11.99 25.95 -19.60
N ARG A 24 11.32 26.33 -20.72
CA ARG A 24 11.96 26.84 -21.93
C ARG A 24 12.71 28.14 -21.64
N ARG A 25 12.09 29.07 -20.92
CA ARG A 25 12.71 30.35 -20.53
C ARG A 25 13.97 30.13 -19.69
N LEU A 26 13.91 29.26 -18.68
CA LEU A 26 15.02 28.96 -17.78
C LEU A 26 16.22 28.33 -18.49
N THR A 27 15.97 27.51 -19.51
CA THR A 27 17.02 26.80 -20.24
C THR A 27 17.48 27.54 -21.49
N GLY A 28 16.76 28.56 -21.93
CA GLY A 28 16.97 29.21 -23.22
C GLY A 28 16.56 28.38 -24.43
N LEU A 29 15.91 27.23 -24.22
CA LEU A 29 15.51 26.28 -25.26
C LEU A 29 14.11 26.65 -25.80
N THR A 30 14.02 27.62 -26.71
CA THR A 30 12.74 28.13 -27.22
C THR A 30 12.37 27.60 -28.60
N ALA A 31 13.28 26.87 -29.28
CA ALA A 31 13.06 26.34 -30.62
C ALA A 31 11.87 25.36 -30.68
N ASN A 32 11.16 25.34 -31.82
CA ASN A 32 9.93 24.55 -32.01
C ASN A 32 10.20 23.03 -32.13
N ASP A 33 11.41 22.63 -32.47
CA ASP A 33 11.85 21.25 -32.60
C ASP A 33 12.13 20.57 -31.25
N ILE A 34 12.12 21.35 -30.16
CA ILE A 34 12.29 20.81 -28.79
C ILE A 34 10.92 20.37 -28.25
N GLN A 35 10.77 19.07 -28.05
CA GLN A 35 9.57 18.53 -27.41
C GLN A 35 9.61 18.80 -25.90
N ALA A 36 8.49 19.23 -25.35
CA ALA A 36 8.39 19.54 -23.93
C ALA A 36 7.15 18.88 -23.32
N ALA A 37 7.31 18.24 -22.17
CA ALA A 37 6.21 17.61 -21.46
C ALA A 37 6.37 17.77 -19.95
N VAL A 38 5.26 18.00 -19.24
CA VAL A 38 5.22 17.91 -17.78
C VAL A 38 5.31 16.44 -17.37
N CYS A 39 6.34 16.09 -16.59
CA CYS A 39 6.59 14.73 -16.12
C CYS A 39 6.20 14.54 -14.65
N ARG A 40 6.17 15.62 -13.88
CA ARG A 40 5.79 15.56 -12.47
C ARG A 40 5.11 16.83 -12.03
N VAL A 41 4.02 16.69 -11.26
CA VAL A 41 3.32 17.79 -10.61
C VAL A 41 3.02 17.45 -9.17
N SER A 42 3.27 18.39 -8.27
CA SER A 42 2.90 18.30 -6.85
C SER A 42 2.31 19.62 -6.38
N ILE A 43 1.52 19.57 -5.30
CA ILE A 43 1.01 20.75 -4.60
C ILE A 43 1.88 21.02 -3.39
N ASP A 44 2.31 22.25 -3.25
CA ASP A 44 2.98 22.75 -2.06
C ASP A 44 2.12 23.84 -1.42
N ALA A 45 1.45 23.48 -0.31
CA ALA A 45 0.58 24.37 0.46
C ALA A 45 1.26 24.87 1.76
N ARG A 46 2.57 24.70 1.90
CA ARG A 46 3.31 25.13 3.06
C ARG A 46 3.44 26.66 3.09
N ARG A 47 3.50 27.24 4.27
CA ARG A 47 3.73 28.69 4.51
C ARG A 47 2.63 29.62 3.96
N GLY A 48 1.38 29.11 3.84
CA GLY A 48 0.23 29.93 3.49
C GLY A 48 0.12 30.34 2.02
N GLN A 49 1.10 29.98 1.18
CA GLN A 49 1.02 30.16 -0.28
C GLN A 49 0.90 28.78 -0.94
N ILE A 50 -0.15 28.61 -1.75
CA ILE A 50 -0.35 27.38 -2.49
C ILE A 50 0.27 27.51 -3.87
N SER A 51 1.17 26.60 -4.22
CA SER A 51 1.79 26.54 -5.53
C SER A 51 1.79 25.12 -6.07
N ARG A 52 1.74 24.97 -7.38
CA ARG A 52 2.10 23.75 -8.07
C ARG A 52 3.59 23.76 -8.35
N VAL A 53 4.24 22.65 -8.07
CA VAL A 53 5.68 22.44 -8.32
C VAL A 53 5.78 21.41 -9.43
N TYR A 54 6.39 21.80 -10.53
CA TYR A 54 6.49 21.00 -11.73
C TYR A 54 7.92 20.50 -11.97
N SER A 55 8.02 19.33 -12.64
CA SER A 55 9.20 18.93 -13.38
C SER A 55 8.82 18.77 -14.84
N VAL A 56 9.58 19.41 -15.72
CA VAL A 56 9.36 19.40 -17.15
C VAL A 56 10.50 18.67 -17.85
N ARG A 57 10.16 17.75 -18.74
CA ARG A 57 11.08 17.09 -19.65
C ARG A 57 11.20 17.91 -20.93
N LEU A 58 12.42 18.10 -21.38
CA LEU A 58 12.74 18.70 -22.67
C LEU A 58 13.56 17.67 -23.45
N ASP A 59 13.07 17.28 -24.62
CA ASP A 59 13.75 16.38 -25.56
C ASP A 59 14.29 17.22 -26.72
N ALA A 60 15.60 17.28 -26.83
CA ALA A 60 16.28 18.14 -27.79
C ALA A 60 17.09 17.33 -28.82
N PRO A 61 17.26 17.81 -30.06
CA PRO A 61 17.97 17.11 -31.12
C PRO A 61 19.52 17.27 -31.05
N PHE A 62 20.06 17.46 -29.83
CA PHE A 62 21.50 17.61 -29.56
C PHE A 62 21.94 16.83 -28.35
N ASP A 63 23.24 16.87 -28.00
CA ASP A 63 23.76 16.20 -26.78
C ASP A 63 23.26 16.91 -25.53
N GLU A 64 22.18 16.36 -24.96
CA GLU A 64 21.49 16.87 -23.78
C GLU A 64 22.32 16.75 -22.50
N LYS A 65 23.26 15.78 -22.44
CA LYS A 65 24.15 15.61 -21.31
C LYS A 65 25.19 16.74 -21.27
N ALA A 66 25.88 16.95 -22.37
CA ALA A 66 26.85 18.05 -22.50
C ALA A 66 26.18 19.43 -22.28
N PHE A 67 24.92 19.59 -22.74
CA PHE A 67 24.16 20.81 -22.53
C PHE A 67 23.85 21.02 -21.02
N ALA A 68 23.39 19.99 -20.30
CA ALA A 68 23.11 20.09 -18.87
C ALA A 68 24.37 20.44 -18.07
N GLU A 69 25.50 19.83 -18.42
CA GLU A 69 26.80 20.10 -17.79
C GLU A 69 27.26 21.55 -18.06
N LYS A 70 27.03 22.07 -19.26
CA LYS A 70 27.36 23.46 -19.62
C LYS A 70 26.49 24.49 -18.88
N LEU A 71 25.20 24.21 -18.69
CA LEU A 71 24.27 25.12 -17.99
C LEU A 71 24.61 25.27 -16.51
N GLN A 72 25.16 24.24 -15.86
CA GLN A 72 25.50 24.20 -14.43
C GLN A 72 24.36 24.67 -13.49
N MET A 73 23.12 24.50 -13.92
CA MET A 73 21.95 24.90 -13.12
C MET A 73 21.50 23.76 -12.21
N PRO A 74 21.35 23.94 -10.89
CA PRO A 74 21.04 22.85 -9.94
C PRO A 74 19.67 22.22 -10.19
N PHE A 75 18.77 22.92 -10.86
CA PHE A 75 17.43 22.46 -11.21
C PHE A 75 17.33 21.86 -12.63
N VAL A 76 18.40 21.87 -13.42
CA VAL A 76 18.49 21.21 -14.73
C VAL A 76 19.37 19.98 -14.61
N ARG A 77 18.82 18.81 -14.94
CA ARG A 77 19.52 17.54 -14.86
C ARG A 77 19.31 16.73 -16.12
N TYR A 78 20.34 16.05 -16.55
CA TYR A 78 20.23 15.00 -17.55
C TYR A 78 19.67 13.73 -16.89
N LYS A 79 18.59 13.16 -17.44
CA LYS A 79 18.04 11.86 -17.06
C LYS A 79 18.25 10.88 -18.23
N PRO A 80 19.13 9.87 -18.06
CA PRO A 80 19.25 8.84 -19.07
C PRO A 80 17.95 8.04 -19.18
N ASN A 81 17.64 7.56 -20.39
CA ASN A 81 16.55 6.60 -20.55
C ASN A 81 17.03 5.23 -20.09
N THR A 82 16.65 4.84 -18.88
CA THR A 82 16.99 3.53 -18.35
C THR A 82 16.05 2.51 -18.96
N LYS A 83 16.53 1.75 -19.95
CA LYS A 83 15.79 0.60 -20.48
C LYS A 83 15.81 -0.51 -19.42
N ILE A 84 14.64 -1.04 -19.12
CA ILE A 84 14.54 -2.26 -18.32
C ILE A 84 15.03 -3.41 -19.20
N ILE A 85 16.06 -4.10 -18.73
CA ILE A 85 16.57 -5.30 -19.39
C ILE A 85 15.75 -6.46 -18.89
N ILE A 86 15.08 -7.14 -19.80
CA ILE A 86 14.32 -8.35 -19.49
C ILE A 86 15.32 -9.52 -19.49
N PRO A 87 15.49 -10.25 -18.38
CA PRO A 87 16.41 -11.38 -18.34
C PRO A 87 15.83 -12.57 -19.09
N HIS A 88 16.70 -13.41 -19.62
CA HIS A 88 16.39 -14.70 -20.26
C HIS A 88 17.42 -15.71 -19.87
N GLY A 89 16.99 -16.79 -19.22
CA GLY A 89 17.81 -17.94 -18.86
C GLY A 89 17.83 -19.00 -19.95
N GLU A 90 18.62 -20.04 -19.73
CA GLU A 90 18.80 -21.14 -20.70
C GLU A 90 18.19 -22.46 -20.23
N LYS A 91 17.94 -22.62 -18.93
CA LYS A 91 17.39 -23.86 -18.36
C LYS A 91 15.91 -23.99 -18.74
N ARG A 92 15.46 -25.23 -18.94
CA ARG A 92 14.03 -25.50 -19.14
C ARG A 92 13.35 -25.77 -17.81
N LEU A 93 12.17 -25.14 -17.58
CA LEU A 93 11.28 -25.52 -16.50
C LEU A 93 10.60 -26.86 -16.83
N GLU A 94 10.59 -27.81 -15.90
CA GLU A 94 9.79 -29.05 -16.02
C GLU A 94 8.32 -28.77 -15.76
N HIS A 95 8.04 -27.89 -14.80
CA HIS A 95 6.70 -27.45 -14.43
C HIS A 95 6.60 -25.93 -14.51
N ARG A 96 5.40 -25.44 -14.75
CA ARG A 96 5.16 -23.99 -14.78
C ARG A 96 5.39 -23.35 -13.39
N PRO A 97 5.89 -22.10 -13.31
CA PRO A 97 6.11 -21.44 -12.04
C PRO A 97 4.76 -21.19 -11.33
N VAL A 98 4.75 -21.31 -10.01
CA VAL A 98 3.58 -21.03 -9.18
C VAL A 98 3.71 -19.65 -8.55
N VAL A 99 2.63 -18.87 -8.53
CA VAL A 99 2.51 -17.60 -7.83
C VAL A 99 1.39 -17.73 -6.79
N VAL A 100 1.72 -17.56 -5.52
CA VAL A 100 0.76 -17.69 -4.42
C VAL A 100 0.36 -16.31 -3.92
N GLY A 101 -0.93 -16.00 -4.03
CA GLY A 101 -1.53 -14.71 -3.73
C GLY A 101 -1.64 -13.81 -4.96
N LEU A 102 -2.79 -13.15 -5.10
CA LEU A 102 -3.10 -12.24 -6.22
C LEU A 102 -3.25 -10.78 -5.74
N GLY A 103 -2.51 -10.42 -4.68
CA GLY A 103 -2.27 -9.03 -4.28
C GLY A 103 -1.25 -8.35 -5.22
N PRO A 104 -0.86 -7.08 -4.98
CA PRO A 104 0.01 -6.34 -5.91
C PRO A 104 1.30 -7.06 -6.27
N ALA A 105 1.97 -7.74 -5.33
CA ALA A 105 3.21 -8.47 -5.62
C ALA A 105 2.96 -9.66 -6.55
N GLY A 106 2.00 -10.53 -6.21
CA GLY A 106 1.69 -11.71 -7.03
C GLY A 106 1.09 -11.35 -8.38
N LEU A 107 0.23 -10.33 -8.44
CA LEU A 107 -0.36 -9.84 -9.69
C LEU A 107 0.72 -9.40 -10.69
N PHE A 108 1.70 -8.60 -10.24
CA PHE A 108 2.79 -8.13 -11.10
C PHE A 108 3.80 -9.24 -11.43
N ALA A 109 4.07 -10.17 -10.50
CA ALA A 109 4.90 -11.35 -10.79
C ALA A 109 4.24 -12.23 -11.87
N ALA A 110 2.96 -12.56 -11.71
CA ALA A 110 2.20 -13.37 -12.67
C ALA A 110 2.06 -12.66 -14.02
N TYR A 111 1.80 -11.35 -14.03
CA TYR A 111 1.69 -10.55 -15.25
C TYR A 111 2.99 -10.59 -16.06
N VAL A 112 4.14 -10.34 -15.42
CA VAL A 112 5.44 -10.36 -16.11
C VAL A 112 5.76 -11.76 -16.63
N LEU A 113 5.60 -12.79 -15.81
CA LEU A 113 5.81 -14.19 -16.24
C LEU A 113 4.92 -14.56 -17.42
N ALA A 114 3.62 -14.26 -17.36
CA ALA A 114 2.69 -14.58 -18.44
C ALA A 114 3.03 -13.83 -19.74
N LYS A 115 3.35 -12.53 -19.63
CA LYS A 115 3.72 -11.69 -20.78
C LYS A 115 4.96 -12.20 -21.51
N HIS A 116 5.84 -12.90 -20.82
CA HIS A 116 7.08 -13.47 -21.35
C HIS A 116 7.01 -14.99 -21.56
N GLY A 117 5.82 -15.60 -21.68
CA GLY A 117 5.62 -16.98 -22.12
C GLY A 117 5.66 -18.06 -21.03
N TYR A 118 5.98 -17.72 -19.76
CA TYR A 118 6.17 -18.70 -18.68
C TYR A 118 4.90 -19.36 -18.15
N ARG A 119 3.71 -18.92 -18.56
CA ARG A 119 2.39 -19.50 -18.24
C ARG A 119 2.21 -19.83 -16.75
N PRO A 120 2.31 -18.86 -15.81
CA PRO A 120 2.27 -19.12 -14.39
C PRO A 120 0.92 -19.74 -13.95
N LEU A 121 0.96 -20.58 -12.91
CA LEU A 121 -0.20 -20.96 -12.13
C LEU A 121 -0.31 -20.03 -10.92
N VAL A 122 -1.41 -19.28 -10.82
CA VAL A 122 -1.70 -18.39 -9.68
C VAL A 122 -2.70 -19.04 -8.76
N LEU A 123 -2.37 -19.11 -7.47
CA LEU A 123 -3.23 -19.61 -6.40
C LEU A 123 -3.65 -18.45 -5.52
N GLU A 124 -4.95 -18.14 -5.47
CA GLU A 124 -5.50 -17.10 -4.60
C GLU A 124 -6.46 -17.73 -3.58
N ARG A 125 -6.25 -17.40 -2.28
CA ARG A 125 -7.06 -17.92 -1.18
C ARG A 125 -8.52 -17.49 -1.29
N GLY A 126 -8.78 -16.21 -1.59
CA GLY A 126 -10.14 -15.70 -1.69
C GLY A 126 -10.75 -15.82 -3.08
N GLY A 127 -11.94 -15.24 -3.23
CA GLY A 127 -12.65 -15.17 -4.49
C GLY A 127 -12.11 -14.12 -5.46
N ASP A 128 -12.64 -14.12 -6.68
CA ASP A 128 -12.47 -13.01 -7.61
C ASP A 128 -13.16 -11.74 -7.09
N LEU A 129 -12.93 -10.60 -7.75
CA LEU A 129 -13.47 -9.32 -7.29
C LEU A 129 -15.01 -9.28 -7.23
N ASP A 130 -15.71 -10.01 -8.11
CA ASP A 130 -17.17 -9.99 -8.14
C ASP A 130 -17.76 -10.80 -6.99
N GLU A 131 -17.17 -11.93 -6.64
CA GLU A 131 -17.50 -12.71 -5.45
C GLU A 131 -17.09 -11.95 -4.18
N ARG A 132 -15.86 -11.42 -4.16
CA ARG A 132 -15.27 -10.72 -3.02
C ARG A 132 -16.09 -9.51 -2.61
N ASP A 133 -16.56 -8.69 -3.58
CA ASP A 133 -17.40 -7.54 -3.31
C ASP A 133 -18.73 -7.95 -2.64
N LYS A 134 -19.34 -9.05 -3.08
CA LYS A 134 -20.57 -9.58 -2.46
C LYS A 134 -20.34 -10.04 -1.03
N VAL A 135 -19.26 -10.76 -0.80
CA VAL A 135 -18.90 -11.30 0.53
C VAL A 135 -18.58 -10.17 1.51
N VAL A 136 -17.78 -9.20 1.10
CA VAL A 136 -17.42 -8.03 1.92
C VAL A 136 -18.65 -7.17 2.22
N ASP A 137 -19.48 -6.91 1.23
CA ASP A 137 -20.71 -6.12 1.40
C ASP A 137 -21.71 -6.83 2.33
N ALA A 138 -21.86 -8.13 2.21
CA ALA A 138 -22.70 -8.93 3.11
C ALA A 138 -22.19 -8.88 4.55
N PHE A 139 -20.90 -9.01 4.77
CA PHE A 139 -20.29 -8.89 6.10
C PHE A 139 -20.50 -7.49 6.69
N TRP A 140 -20.29 -6.44 5.91
CA TRP A 140 -20.49 -5.06 6.37
C TRP A 140 -21.95 -4.74 6.73
N LYS A 141 -22.90 -5.47 6.17
CA LYS A 141 -24.33 -5.39 6.50
C LYS A 141 -24.73 -6.29 7.69
N GLY A 142 -23.78 -6.87 8.38
CA GLY A 142 -24.00 -7.70 9.58
C GLY A 142 -24.10 -9.21 9.30
N GLY A 143 -23.71 -9.66 8.11
CA GLY A 143 -23.57 -11.08 7.78
C GLY A 143 -22.34 -11.73 8.43
N ALA A 144 -22.12 -13.00 8.14
CA ALA A 144 -20.97 -13.75 8.64
C ALA A 144 -19.66 -13.28 8.00
N LEU A 145 -18.55 -13.33 8.76
CA LEU A 145 -17.21 -13.14 8.23
C LEU A 145 -16.79 -14.39 7.45
N ASP A 146 -16.33 -14.20 6.21
CA ASP A 146 -15.61 -15.23 5.47
C ASP A 146 -14.10 -15.03 5.73
N THR A 147 -13.47 -16.00 6.43
CA THR A 147 -12.07 -15.91 6.82
C THR A 147 -11.11 -16.03 5.65
N ASP A 148 -11.54 -16.60 4.53
CA ASP A 148 -10.75 -16.78 3.31
C ASP A 148 -11.06 -15.75 2.21
N CYS A 149 -12.19 -15.01 2.32
CA CYS A 149 -12.54 -13.97 1.35
C CYS A 149 -13.06 -12.72 2.06
N ASN A 150 -12.24 -11.69 2.14
CA ASN A 150 -12.50 -10.48 2.91
C ASN A 150 -11.65 -9.31 2.42
N ILE A 151 -11.47 -8.26 3.22
CA ILE A 151 -10.60 -7.12 2.86
C ILE A 151 -9.12 -7.51 2.71
N GLN A 152 -8.66 -8.57 3.38
CA GLN A 152 -7.26 -8.99 3.33
C GLN A 152 -6.99 -9.98 2.19
N PHE A 153 -7.94 -10.86 1.91
CA PHE A 153 -7.82 -11.99 0.99
C PHE A 153 -8.80 -11.87 -0.18
N GLY A 154 -8.34 -12.31 -1.34
CA GLY A 154 -9.03 -12.27 -2.61
C GLY A 154 -8.30 -11.45 -3.66
N GLU A 155 -8.78 -11.48 -4.89
CA GLU A 155 -8.20 -10.80 -6.05
C GLU A 155 -7.84 -9.34 -5.75
N GLY A 156 -6.60 -8.94 -6.04
CA GLY A 156 -6.08 -7.60 -5.77
C GLY A 156 -5.55 -7.38 -4.34
N GLY A 157 -5.72 -8.39 -3.44
CA GLY A 157 -5.28 -8.30 -2.04
C GLY A 157 -5.88 -7.13 -1.27
N ALA A 158 -5.29 -6.74 -0.14
CA ALA A 158 -5.74 -5.59 0.65
C ALA A 158 -5.69 -4.26 -0.12
N GLY A 159 -4.87 -4.16 -1.16
CA GLY A 159 -4.77 -2.98 -2.03
C GLY A 159 -6.07 -2.62 -2.75
N ALA A 160 -6.90 -3.61 -3.11
CA ALA A 160 -8.18 -3.39 -3.79
C ALA A 160 -9.23 -2.65 -2.93
N TYR A 161 -9.06 -2.63 -1.60
CA TYR A 161 -9.91 -1.91 -0.65
C TYR A 161 -9.11 -0.85 0.11
N SER A 162 -8.37 -0.01 -0.62
CA SER A 162 -7.55 1.07 -0.09
C SER A 162 -7.80 2.38 -0.85
N ASP A 163 -7.08 3.44 -0.52
CA ASP A 163 -7.05 4.67 -1.33
C ASP A 163 -6.33 4.45 -2.68
N GLY A 164 -5.65 3.33 -2.86
CA GLY A 164 -4.89 3.08 -4.08
C GLY A 164 -3.70 4.01 -4.25
N LYS A 165 -3.05 4.43 -3.17
CA LYS A 165 -1.83 5.26 -3.23
C LYS A 165 -0.69 4.49 -3.87
N LEU A 166 -0.05 5.15 -4.84
CA LEU A 166 1.11 4.62 -5.56
C LEU A 166 2.41 5.36 -5.18
N THR A 167 2.38 6.10 -4.09
CA THR A 167 3.59 6.76 -3.57
C THR A 167 4.52 5.77 -2.91
N THR A 168 5.81 5.86 -3.23
CA THR A 168 6.85 5.04 -2.63
C THR A 168 8.11 5.88 -2.37
N ARG A 169 8.99 5.37 -1.51
CA ARG A 169 10.32 5.96 -1.25
C ARG A 169 11.45 5.15 -1.89
N ILE A 170 11.13 4.05 -2.57
CA ILE A 170 12.14 3.29 -3.30
C ILE A 170 12.49 4.08 -4.58
N GLY A 171 13.79 4.29 -4.82
CA GLY A 171 14.29 4.96 -6.03
C GLY A 171 14.50 4.00 -7.19
N ASP A 172 13.57 3.07 -7.42
CA ASP A 172 13.70 2.00 -8.40
C ASP A 172 13.12 2.40 -9.77
N PRO A 173 13.85 2.20 -10.89
CA PRO A 173 13.33 2.45 -12.23
C PRO A 173 12.04 1.68 -12.58
N LEU A 174 11.83 0.51 -11.98
CA LEU A 174 10.61 -0.29 -12.16
C LEU A 174 9.35 0.41 -11.67
N CYS A 175 9.47 1.45 -10.82
CA CYS A 175 8.30 2.25 -10.40
C CYS A 175 7.60 2.92 -11.58
N ASP A 176 8.36 3.49 -12.51
CA ASP A 176 7.80 4.12 -13.72
C ASP A 176 7.07 3.05 -14.57
N ASN A 177 7.65 1.84 -14.69
CA ASN A 177 7.03 0.73 -15.41
C ASN A 177 5.73 0.23 -14.75
N VAL A 178 5.69 0.15 -13.41
CA VAL A 178 4.45 -0.19 -12.68
C VAL A 178 3.34 0.82 -12.99
N LEU A 179 3.65 2.12 -13.00
CA LEU A 179 2.67 3.17 -13.33
C LEU A 179 2.17 3.05 -14.78
N GLU A 180 3.07 2.78 -15.72
CA GLU A 180 2.73 2.55 -17.13
C GLU A 180 1.83 1.33 -17.32
N ILE A 181 2.14 0.21 -16.66
CA ILE A 181 1.31 -1.01 -16.69
C ILE A 181 -0.09 -0.72 -16.12
N LEU A 182 -0.19 -0.06 -14.97
CA LEU A 182 -1.48 0.29 -14.38
C LEU A 182 -2.30 1.21 -15.30
N ALA A 183 -1.66 2.23 -15.90
CA ALA A 183 -2.32 3.13 -16.84
C ALA A 183 -2.79 2.41 -18.11
N ALA A 184 -2.00 1.45 -18.63
CA ALA A 184 -2.38 0.64 -19.79
C ALA A 184 -3.59 -0.28 -19.50
N HIS A 185 -3.86 -0.58 -18.23
CA HIS A 185 -4.99 -1.43 -17.80
C HIS A 185 -6.16 -0.62 -17.22
N GLY A 186 -6.22 0.69 -17.47
CA GLY A 186 -7.39 1.53 -17.15
C GLY A 186 -7.24 2.40 -15.90
N ALA A 187 -6.07 2.47 -15.27
CA ALA A 187 -5.83 3.50 -14.27
C ALA A 187 -5.78 4.89 -14.94
N PRO A 188 -6.11 5.98 -14.21
CA PRO A 188 -6.06 7.33 -14.76
C PRO A 188 -4.69 7.65 -15.36
N ALA A 189 -4.67 8.15 -16.60
CA ALA A 189 -3.41 8.42 -17.31
C ALA A 189 -2.50 9.42 -16.60
N ASP A 190 -3.04 10.25 -15.71
CA ASP A 190 -2.28 11.26 -14.98
C ASP A 190 -1.46 10.70 -13.80
N ILE A 191 -1.64 9.40 -13.42
CA ILE A 191 -0.83 8.76 -12.37
C ILE A 191 0.66 8.78 -12.70
N VAL A 192 1.03 8.73 -13.97
CA VAL A 192 2.44 8.79 -14.40
C VAL A 192 3.08 10.18 -14.22
N LYS A 193 2.26 11.22 -14.04
CA LYS A 193 2.71 12.61 -13.85
C LYS A 193 2.59 13.09 -12.41
N LYS A 194 1.66 12.55 -11.62
CA LYS A 194 1.42 13.02 -10.26
C LYS A 194 2.56 12.59 -9.32
N ALA A 195 3.04 13.51 -8.50
CA ALA A 195 4.03 13.20 -7.47
C ALA A 195 3.47 12.31 -6.36
N LYS A 196 2.16 12.37 -6.16
CA LYS A 196 1.39 11.53 -5.23
C LYS A 196 0.22 10.89 -5.99
N PRO A 197 0.50 9.92 -6.87
CA PRO A 197 -0.55 9.27 -7.64
C PRO A 197 -1.43 8.38 -6.74
N HIS A 198 -2.72 8.38 -7.02
CA HIS A 198 -3.68 7.45 -6.44
C HIS A 198 -4.68 7.00 -7.49
N VAL A 199 -5.24 5.83 -7.31
CA VAL A 199 -6.20 5.25 -8.26
C VAL A 199 -7.63 5.26 -7.69
N GLY A 200 -7.78 5.02 -6.39
CA GLY A 200 -9.08 4.80 -5.75
C GLY A 200 -9.55 3.35 -5.87
N THR A 201 -10.28 2.87 -4.87
CA THR A 201 -10.73 1.47 -4.79
C THR A 201 -11.60 1.05 -5.99
N ASP A 202 -12.47 1.93 -6.45
CA ASP A 202 -13.40 1.70 -7.56
C ASP A 202 -12.69 1.45 -8.90
N ILE A 203 -11.72 2.29 -9.24
CA ILE A 203 -10.96 2.14 -10.49
C ILE A 203 -9.94 1.00 -10.37
N LEU A 204 -9.25 0.89 -9.22
CA LEU A 204 -8.21 -0.11 -9.02
C LEU A 204 -8.73 -1.55 -9.19
N LYS A 205 -9.95 -1.84 -8.74
CA LYS A 205 -10.59 -3.14 -8.96
C LYS A 205 -10.71 -3.47 -10.44
N ASN A 206 -11.08 -2.52 -11.29
CA ASN A 206 -11.16 -2.72 -12.73
C ASN A 206 -9.77 -2.96 -13.34
N VAL A 207 -8.76 -2.20 -12.92
CA VAL A 207 -7.37 -2.39 -13.36
C VAL A 207 -6.88 -3.81 -13.04
N VAL A 208 -7.10 -4.28 -11.83
CA VAL A 208 -6.71 -5.63 -11.40
C VAL A 208 -7.40 -6.71 -12.24
N ARG A 209 -8.72 -6.53 -12.51
CA ARG A 209 -9.49 -7.46 -13.36
C ARG A 209 -8.93 -7.52 -14.78
N GLU A 210 -8.56 -6.38 -15.38
CA GLU A 210 -7.97 -6.34 -16.73
C GLU A 210 -6.59 -7.00 -16.75
N MET A 211 -5.75 -6.77 -15.73
CA MET A 211 -4.46 -7.45 -15.60
C MET A 211 -4.62 -8.97 -15.49
N ARG A 212 -5.57 -9.46 -14.69
CA ARG A 212 -5.90 -10.90 -14.61
C ARG A 212 -6.31 -11.47 -15.98
N ARG A 213 -7.16 -10.75 -16.70
CA ARG A 213 -7.57 -11.16 -18.06
C ARG A 213 -6.37 -11.28 -19.00
N GLU A 214 -5.41 -10.38 -18.91
CA GLU A 214 -4.19 -10.43 -19.71
C GLU A 214 -3.28 -11.60 -19.30
N ILE A 215 -3.15 -11.91 -17.99
CA ILE A 215 -2.44 -13.10 -17.51
C ILE A 215 -3.03 -14.37 -18.14
N ILE A 216 -4.36 -14.53 -18.11
CA ILE A 216 -5.05 -15.70 -18.67
C ILE A 216 -4.89 -15.74 -20.18
N LYS A 217 -5.04 -14.61 -20.86
CA LYS A 217 -4.85 -14.50 -22.32
C LYS A 217 -3.45 -14.95 -22.77
N ASN A 218 -2.43 -14.69 -21.96
CA ASN A 218 -1.05 -15.09 -22.20
C ASN A 218 -0.71 -16.50 -21.67
N GLY A 219 -1.72 -17.36 -21.41
CA GLY A 219 -1.55 -18.75 -21.03
C GLY A 219 -1.34 -19.02 -19.54
N GLY A 220 -1.42 -18.01 -18.69
CA GLY A 220 -1.49 -18.19 -17.24
C GLY A 220 -2.83 -18.78 -16.81
N GLU A 221 -2.85 -19.39 -15.63
CA GLU A 221 -4.06 -19.92 -14.97
C GLU A 221 -4.21 -19.29 -13.61
N VAL A 222 -5.43 -18.91 -13.23
CA VAL A 222 -5.74 -18.35 -11.90
C VAL A 222 -6.80 -19.23 -11.24
N ARG A 223 -6.45 -19.78 -10.07
CA ARG A 223 -7.35 -20.54 -9.21
C ARG A 223 -7.70 -19.73 -7.98
N PHE A 224 -8.98 -19.42 -7.87
CA PHE A 224 -9.55 -18.77 -6.69
C PHE A 224 -9.99 -19.82 -5.67
N ARG A 225 -10.22 -19.40 -4.43
CA ARG A 225 -10.59 -20.26 -3.31
C ARG A 225 -9.60 -21.41 -3.08
N THR A 226 -8.32 -21.14 -3.40
CA THR A 226 -7.26 -22.14 -3.39
C THR A 226 -6.13 -21.66 -2.45
N PRO A 227 -6.30 -21.78 -1.11
CA PRO A 227 -5.28 -21.40 -0.15
C PRO A 227 -4.06 -22.33 -0.21
N LEU A 228 -2.86 -21.75 -0.11
CA LEU A 228 -1.64 -22.51 0.14
C LEU A 228 -1.67 -23.09 1.56
N THR A 229 -1.55 -24.39 1.69
CA THR A 229 -1.54 -25.11 2.97
C THR A 229 -0.16 -25.60 3.38
N GLY A 230 0.81 -25.65 2.46
CA GLY A 230 2.17 -26.06 2.75
C GLY A 230 3.04 -26.14 1.50
N VAL A 231 4.27 -26.60 1.70
CA VAL A 231 5.23 -26.88 0.62
C VAL A 231 5.93 -28.19 0.87
N SER A 232 6.26 -28.90 -0.22
CA SER A 232 7.05 -30.13 -0.20
C SER A 232 8.50 -29.79 -0.59
N VAL A 233 9.43 -30.07 0.33
CA VAL A 233 10.87 -29.77 0.16
C VAL A 233 11.66 -31.07 0.18
N LYS A 234 12.55 -31.27 -0.80
CA LYS A 234 13.46 -32.40 -0.87
C LYS A 234 14.89 -31.91 -1.06
N ASN A 235 15.80 -32.34 -0.19
CA ASN A 235 17.20 -31.93 -0.21
C ASN A 235 17.39 -30.38 -0.19
N GLY A 236 16.53 -29.66 0.55
CA GLY A 236 16.57 -28.20 0.61
C GLY A 236 16.02 -27.47 -0.62
N ALA A 237 15.42 -28.18 -1.57
CA ALA A 237 14.80 -27.61 -2.77
C ALA A 237 13.29 -27.84 -2.81
N LEU A 238 12.53 -26.85 -3.31
CA LEU A 238 11.10 -26.95 -3.54
C LEU A 238 10.81 -28.03 -4.60
N CYS A 239 9.85 -28.91 -4.32
CA CYS A 239 9.35 -29.92 -5.24
C CYS A 239 7.88 -29.71 -5.60
N ALA A 240 7.08 -29.20 -4.66
CA ALA A 240 5.67 -28.94 -4.86
C ALA A 240 5.16 -27.88 -3.88
N VAL A 241 4.06 -27.23 -4.21
CA VAL A 241 3.22 -26.48 -3.28
C VAL A 241 1.97 -27.30 -2.96
N GLN A 242 1.44 -27.17 -1.76
CA GLN A 242 0.26 -27.90 -1.28
C GLN A 242 -0.94 -26.97 -1.28
N ALA A 243 -1.99 -27.33 -2.02
CA ALA A 243 -3.26 -26.61 -2.06
C ALA A 243 -4.40 -27.59 -2.39
N ASP A 244 -5.58 -27.36 -1.86
CA ASP A 244 -6.77 -28.21 -2.07
C ASP A 244 -6.52 -29.71 -1.76
N GLY A 245 -5.67 -29.98 -0.77
CA GLY A 245 -5.30 -31.35 -0.40
C GLY A 245 -4.44 -32.10 -1.42
N GLN A 246 -3.84 -31.37 -2.38
CA GLN A 246 -3.01 -31.94 -3.44
C GLN A 246 -1.63 -31.30 -3.47
N ASP A 247 -0.62 -32.07 -3.86
CA ASP A 247 0.70 -31.57 -4.22
C ASP A 247 0.69 -31.11 -5.69
N ILE A 248 1.01 -29.84 -5.91
CA ILE A 248 1.19 -29.25 -7.24
C ILE A 248 2.69 -29.14 -7.48
N ALA A 249 3.21 -29.98 -8.35
CA ALA A 249 4.63 -30.02 -8.66
C ALA A 249 5.12 -28.70 -9.27
N CYS A 250 6.22 -28.15 -8.72
CA CYS A 250 6.88 -26.95 -9.22
C CYS A 250 8.29 -26.80 -8.65
N GLU A 251 9.22 -26.25 -9.43
CA GLU A 251 10.58 -25.93 -9.01
C GLU A 251 10.70 -24.51 -8.49
N ARG A 252 9.74 -23.63 -8.84
CA ARG A 252 9.76 -22.20 -8.47
C ARG A 252 8.39 -21.75 -8.02
N ALA A 253 8.34 -21.15 -6.84
CA ALA A 253 7.13 -20.56 -6.28
C ALA A 253 7.41 -19.14 -5.73
N VAL A 254 6.64 -18.15 -6.20
CA VAL A 254 6.61 -16.80 -5.63
C VAL A 254 5.57 -16.77 -4.52
N LEU A 255 5.99 -16.51 -3.27
CA LEU A 255 5.10 -16.44 -2.13
C LEU A 255 4.73 -14.98 -1.81
N ALA A 256 3.63 -14.52 -2.41
CA ALA A 256 3.08 -13.17 -2.26
C ALA A 256 1.80 -13.15 -1.41
N ILE A 257 1.78 -13.90 -0.31
CA ILE A 257 0.61 -14.29 0.49
C ILE A 257 0.01 -13.19 1.36
N GLY A 258 0.63 -12.00 1.42
CA GLY A 258 0.20 -10.89 2.25
C GLY A 258 0.48 -11.09 3.75
N HIS A 259 0.36 -10.00 4.53
CA HIS A 259 0.72 -9.99 5.95
C HIS A 259 -0.33 -10.63 6.87
N SER A 260 -1.51 -10.98 6.37
CA SER A 260 -2.61 -11.53 7.16
C SER A 260 -2.74 -13.05 7.07
N ALA A 261 -1.94 -13.73 6.24
CA ALA A 261 -1.94 -15.18 6.06
C ALA A 261 -1.20 -15.92 7.19
N ARG A 262 -1.66 -15.73 8.43
CA ARG A 262 -0.99 -16.16 9.66
C ARG A 262 -0.94 -17.68 9.82
N ASP A 263 -1.94 -18.38 9.35
CA ASP A 263 -2.01 -19.84 9.24
C ASP A 263 -0.99 -20.39 8.25
N THR A 264 -0.89 -19.75 7.08
CA THR A 264 0.10 -20.12 6.06
C THR A 264 1.52 -19.83 6.55
N PHE A 265 1.76 -18.76 7.32
CA PHE A 265 3.06 -18.53 7.96
C PHE A 265 3.46 -19.69 8.86
N ALA A 266 2.52 -20.17 9.71
CA ALA A 266 2.77 -21.29 10.62
C ALA A 266 3.06 -22.58 9.83
N ALA A 267 2.29 -22.87 8.78
CA ALA A 267 2.49 -24.04 7.93
C ALA A 267 3.86 -24.00 7.22
N LEU A 268 4.23 -22.88 6.60
CA LEU A 268 5.52 -22.69 5.93
C LEU A 268 6.70 -22.82 6.90
N HIS A 269 6.56 -22.28 8.12
CA HIS A 269 7.58 -22.44 9.15
C HIS A 269 7.75 -23.91 9.56
N GLY A 270 6.63 -24.62 9.72
CA GLY A 270 6.63 -26.06 9.95
C GLY A 270 7.26 -26.88 8.83
N ASN A 271 7.26 -26.38 7.59
CA ASN A 271 7.93 -26.98 6.44
C ASN A 271 9.40 -26.54 6.26
N GLY A 272 9.96 -25.78 7.23
CA GLY A 272 11.37 -25.39 7.24
C GLY A 272 11.69 -24.05 6.57
N VAL A 273 10.69 -23.27 6.16
CA VAL A 273 10.90 -21.88 5.71
C VAL A 273 11.28 -21.01 6.91
N TYR A 274 12.34 -20.24 6.78
CA TYR A 274 12.87 -19.44 7.87
C TYR A 274 12.12 -18.10 8.03
N PHE A 275 11.76 -17.77 9.27
CA PHE A 275 11.09 -16.53 9.66
C PHE A 275 11.85 -15.80 10.75
N GLU A 276 11.78 -14.48 10.72
CA GLU A 276 12.30 -13.57 11.75
C GLU A 276 11.20 -12.63 12.25
N PRO A 277 11.21 -12.24 13.55
CA PRO A 277 10.36 -11.19 14.05
C PRO A 277 10.73 -9.85 13.39
N LYS A 278 9.73 -9.02 13.10
CA LYS A 278 9.92 -7.74 12.41
C LYS A 278 9.13 -6.62 13.09
N ALA A 279 9.77 -5.47 13.30
CA ALA A 279 9.09 -4.28 13.78
C ALA A 279 7.89 -3.90 12.90
N PHE A 280 6.79 -3.50 13.53
CA PHE A 280 5.55 -3.05 12.91
C PHE A 280 4.93 -1.91 13.72
N SER A 281 3.67 -1.59 13.54
CA SER A 281 3.00 -0.56 14.34
C SER A 281 1.57 -0.96 14.63
N VAL A 282 1.05 -0.48 15.76
CA VAL A 282 -0.35 -0.62 16.16
C VAL A 282 -0.94 0.72 16.55
N GLY A 283 -2.24 0.87 16.46
CA GLY A 283 -2.88 2.13 16.83
C GLY A 283 -4.39 2.12 16.59
N VAL A 284 -4.90 3.28 16.26
CA VAL A 284 -6.30 3.52 15.95
C VAL A 284 -6.43 4.35 14.69
N ARG A 285 -7.61 4.36 14.08
CA ARG A 285 -7.91 5.26 12.96
C ARG A 285 -8.56 6.54 13.47
N ILE A 286 -8.03 7.70 13.05
CA ILE A 286 -8.62 9.00 13.35
C ILE A 286 -9.46 9.48 12.18
N GLU A 287 -10.65 10.05 12.46
CA GLU A 287 -11.54 10.66 11.48
C GLU A 287 -11.80 12.14 11.80
N HIS A 288 -11.75 12.96 10.75
CA HIS A 288 -12.12 14.39 10.78
C HIS A 288 -13.11 14.67 9.64
N LEU A 289 -13.81 15.79 9.67
CA LEU A 289 -14.47 16.28 8.47
C LEU A 289 -13.39 16.70 7.44
N GLN A 290 -13.52 16.22 6.19
CA GLN A 290 -12.57 16.57 5.12
C GLN A 290 -12.47 18.09 4.92
N THR A 291 -13.62 18.78 5.00
CA THR A 291 -13.67 20.25 4.85
C THR A 291 -12.88 21.01 5.92
N GLU A 292 -12.73 20.45 7.12
CA GLU A 292 -11.91 21.07 8.18
C GLU A 292 -10.42 20.87 7.90
N ILE A 293 -10.03 19.69 7.42
CA ILE A 293 -8.67 19.42 6.97
C ILE A 293 -8.31 20.30 5.76
N ASP A 294 -9.21 20.45 4.81
CA ASP A 294 -9.01 21.35 3.66
C ASP A 294 -8.78 22.79 4.11
N ARG A 295 -9.61 23.31 5.02
CA ARG A 295 -9.45 24.67 5.57
C ARG A 295 -8.13 24.83 6.34
N ALA A 296 -7.74 23.81 7.11
CA ALA A 296 -6.50 23.85 7.88
C ALA A 296 -5.25 23.91 7.01
N LEU A 297 -5.26 23.26 5.84
CA LEU A 297 -4.12 23.15 4.93
C LEU A 297 -4.14 24.16 3.79
N TYR A 298 -5.33 24.49 3.25
CA TYR A 298 -5.48 25.39 2.11
C TYR A 298 -5.99 26.79 2.48
N GLY A 299 -6.45 26.99 3.71
CA GLY A 299 -6.95 28.28 4.16
C GLY A 299 -8.11 28.78 3.31
N LYS A 300 -8.01 29.98 2.75
CA LYS A 300 -9.04 30.60 1.92
C LYS A 300 -9.25 29.90 0.55
N ALA A 301 -8.29 29.11 0.10
CA ALA A 301 -8.41 28.34 -1.15
C ALA A 301 -9.08 26.97 -0.97
N ALA A 302 -9.49 26.60 0.25
CA ALA A 302 -10.21 25.35 0.50
C ALA A 302 -11.47 25.28 -0.36
N GLY A 303 -11.70 24.14 -1.02
CA GLY A 303 -12.83 23.94 -1.93
C GLY A 303 -12.63 24.49 -3.34
N HIS A 304 -11.45 25.04 -3.67
CA HIS A 304 -11.16 25.48 -5.03
C HIS A 304 -11.09 24.27 -6.00
N PRO A 305 -11.76 24.29 -7.18
CA PRO A 305 -11.86 23.12 -8.08
C PRO A 305 -10.52 22.57 -8.57
N MET A 306 -9.47 23.39 -8.61
CA MET A 306 -8.14 22.99 -9.04
C MET A 306 -7.28 22.38 -7.92
N LEU A 307 -7.80 22.31 -6.69
CA LEU A 307 -7.12 21.68 -5.56
C LEU A 307 -7.82 20.35 -5.24
N PRO A 308 -7.06 19.25 -5.11
CA PRO A 308 -7.63 17.99 -4.62
C PRO A 308 -7.97 18.12 -3.11
N PRO A 309 -8.78 17.21 -2.57
CA PRO A 309 -8.94 17.10 -1.12
C PRO A 309 -7.58 17.03 -0.43
N ALA A 310 -7.42 17.80 0.64
CA ALA A 310 -6.15 17.94 1.32
C ALA A 310 -5.73 16.63 2.00
N GLU A 311 -4.44 16.35 1.95
CA GLU A 311 -3.83 15.19 2.60
C GLU A 311 -2.66 15.63 3.49
N TYR A 312 -2.41 14.87 4.55
CA TYR A 312 -1.34 15.15 5.49
C TYR A 312 -0.47 13.93 5.77
N ASN A 313 0.73 14.20 6.25
CA ASN A 313 1.63 13.21 6.81
C ASN A 313 2.27 13.82 8.07
N LEU A 314 2.02 13.22 9.22
CA LEU A 314 2.46 13.68 10.53
C LEU A 314 3.32 12.61 11.19
N SER A 315 4.34 13.03 11.91
CA SER A 315 5.15 12.13 12.72
C SER A 315 5.71 12.86 13.95
N ARG A 316 5.82 12.11 15.04
CA ARG A 316 6.49 12.49 16.27
C ARG A 316 7.36 11.35 16.75
N ARG A 317 8.56 11.67 17.22
CA ARG A 317 9.41 10.70 17.92
C ARG A 317 9.62 11.16 19.34
N ALA A 318 9.44 10.27 20.29
CA ALA A 318 9.70 10.49 21.70
C ALA A 318 10.00 9.13 22.36
N ASP A 319 10.89 9.13 23.34
CA ASP A 319 11.20 7.96 24.19
C ASP A 319 11.52 6.68 23.40
N GLY A 320 12.28 6.85 22.32
CA GLY A 320 12.69 5.74 21.44
C GLY A 320 11.59 5.20 20.52
N ARG A 321 10.36 5.77 20.53
CA ARG A 321 9.22 5.36 19.72
C ARG A 321 8.79 6.42 18.73
N ALA A 322 8.05 6.00 17.71
CA ALA A 322 7.41 6.91 16.77
C ALA A 322 5.89 6.75 16.84
N CYS A 323 5.18 7.88 16.81
CA CYS A 323 3.76 7.94 16.45
C CYS A 323 3.64 8.73 15.14
N TYR A 324 2.86 8.20 14.20
CA TYR A 324 2.74 8.82 12.87
C TYR A 324 1.39 8.54 12.23
N SER A 325 0.99 9.47 11.34
CA SER A 325 -0.15 9.20 10.46
C SER A 325 0.26 8.26 9.34
N PHE A 326 -0.52 7.22 9.11
CA PHE A 326 -0.28 6.23 8.07
C PHE A 326 -1.54 6.05 7.23
N CYS A 327 -1.37 5.78 5.94
CA CYS A 327 -2.46 5.52 5.00
C CYS A 327 -3.64 6.50 5.16
N MET A 328 -3.36 7.82 5.16
CA MET A 328 -4.38 8.85 5.20
C MET A 328 -5.25 8.77 3.94
N CYS A 329 -6.55 8.69 4.10
CA CYS A 329 -7.56 8.54 3.05
C CYS A 329 -8.43 9.81 3.01
N PRO A 330 -8.14 10.76 2.11
CA PRO A 330 -8.98 11.94 1.93
C PRO A 330 -10.37 11.54 1.42
N GLY A 331 -11.41 12.19 1.89
CA GLY A 331 -12.79 11.90 1.47
C GLY A 331 -13.11 10.41 1.52
N GLY A 332 -12.57 9.70 2.51
CA GLY A 332 -12.63 8.25 2.59
C GLY A 332 -13.44 7.73 3.76
N VAL A 333 -13.46 6.43 3.90
CA VAL A 333 -14.17 5.71 4.96
C VAL A 333 -13.23 4.78 5.73
N VAL A 334 -13.51 4.58 7.01
CA VAL A 334 -12.91 3.50 7.80
C VAL A 334 -13.61 2.21 7.43
N VAL A 335 -12.87 1.12 7.28
CA VAL A 335 -13.40 -0.17 6.85
C VAL A 335 -13.08 -1.27 7.85
N ALA A 336 -13.95 -2.30 7.88
CA ALA A 336 -13.77 -3.51 8.68
C ALA A 336 -12.83 -4.47 7.96
N ALA A 337 -11.63 -4.67 8.50
CA ALA A 337 -10.52 -5.32 7.81
C ALA A 337 -10.03 -6.61 8.51
N GLN A 338 -10.80 -7.18 9.40
CA GLN A 338 -10.51 -8.46 10.03
C GLN A 338 -10.58 -9.62 9.04
N SER A 339 -9.78 -10.66 9.32
CA SER A 339 -9.74 -11.91 8.56
C SER A 339 -9.73 -13.15 9.48
N GLU A 340 -9.87 -12.94 10.79
CA GLU A 340 -10.00 -14.01 11.78
C GLU A 340 -11.27 -13.77 12.59
N GLU A 341 -11.96 -14.83 12.99
CA GLU A 341 -13.17 -14.75 13.78
C GLU A 341 -12.93 -14.10 15.15
N ASN A 342 -13.97 -13.45 15.68
CA ASN A 342 -13.93 -12.81 16.99
C ASN A 342 -12.80 -11.78 17.15
N THR A 343 -12.51 -11.06 16.09
CA THR A 343 -11.53 -9.97 16.06
C THR A 343 -12.13 -8.70 15.44
N VAL A 344 -11.63 -7.54 15.84
CA VAL A 344 -11.92 -6.26 15.19
C VAL A 344 -10.62 -5.67 14.66
N VAL A 345 -10.63 -5.28 13.40
CA VAL A 345 -9.51 -4.59 12.74
C VAL A 345 -10.05 -3.48 11.88
N THR A 346 -9.49 -2.28 12.01
CA THR A 346 -9.82 -1.15 11.15
C THR A 346 -8.75 -0.93 10.09
N ASN A 347 -9.17 -0.43 8.93
CA ASN A 347 -8.31 0.14 7.89
C ASN A 347 -9.07 1.29 7.23
N GLY A 348 -8.55 1.89 6.16
CA GLY A 348 -9.22 2.95 5.44
C GLY A 348 -9.13 2.79 3.94
N MET A 349 -10.16 3.28 3.25
CA MET A 349 -10.19 3.35 1.80
C MET A 349 -10.80 4.66 1.31
N SER A 350 -10.55 5.01 0.06
CA SER A 350 -11.24 6.10 -0.65
C SER A 350 -11.58 5.66 -2.07
N TYR A 351 -12.66 6.21 -2.60
CA TYR A 351 -12.93 6.19 -4.03
C TYR A 351 -12.01 7.15 -4.77
N HIS A 352 -11.93 7.04 -6.08
CA HIS A 352 -11.11 7.93 -6.90
C HIS A 352 -11.45 9.41 -6.70
N ALA A 353 -12.72 9.72 -6.62
CA ALA A 353 -13.20 11.09 -6.43
C ALA A 353 -12.82 11.72 -5.08
N ARG A 354 -12.56 10.89 -4.04
CA ARG A 354 -12.25 11.36 -2.68
C ARG A 354 -13.25 12.40 -2.16
N ASP A 355 -14.52 12.22 -2.47
CA ASP A 355 -15.62 13.16 -2.22
C ASP A 355 -16.45 12.82 -0.98
N GLY A 356 -16.01 11.85 -0.19
CA GLY A 356 -16.64 11.51 1.09
C GLY A 356 -16.51 12.62 2.13
N LYS A 357 -17.38 12.57 3.13
CA LYS A 357 -17.44 13.60 4.18
C LYS A 357 -16.22 13.65 5.09
N ASN A 358 -15.62 12.49 5.37
CA ASN A 358 -14.53 12.36 6.31
C ASN A 358 -13.17 12.21 5.62
N ALA A 359 -12.16 12.79 6.24
CA ALA A 359 -10.76 12.40 6.09
C ALA A 359 -10.43 11.39 7.18
N ASN A 360 -9.73 10.30 6.88
CA ASN A 360 -9.29 9.37 7.91
C ASN A 360 -7.83 8.96 7.73
N ALA A 361 -7.15 8.62 8.82
CA ALA A 361 -5.79 8.09 8.80
C ALA A 361 -5.55 7.17 10.00
N ALA A 362 -4.71 6.15 9.86
CA ALA A 362 -4.17 5.48 11.03
C ALA A 362 -3.28 6.44 11.84
N LEU A 363 -3.43 6.43 13.15
CA LEU A 363 -2.44 6.90 14.10
C LEU A 363 -1.71 5.68 14.65
N ALA A 364 -0.53 5.42 14.10
CA ALA A 364 0.24 4.22 14.34
C ALA A 364 1.43 4.51 15.26
N VAL A 365 1.61 3.66 16.27
CA VAL A 365 2.72 3.69 17.21
C VAL A 365 3.65 2.51 16.94
N SER A 366 4.95 2.78 16.83
CA SER A 366 5.95 1.75 16.54
C SER A 366 6.03 0.71 17.64
N VAL A 367 6.16 -0.55 17.22
CA VAL A 367 6.32 -1.75 18.06
C VAL A 367 7.58 -2.47 17.59
N ASP A 368 8.50 -2.68 18.50
CA ASP A 368 9.76 -3.38 18.25
C ASP A 368 9.70 -4.83 18.71
N PRO A 369 10.53 -5.74 18.18
CA PRO A 369 10.55 -7.15 18.60
C PRO A 369 10.63 -7.35 20.12
N LYS A 370 11.38 -6.50 20.83
CA LYS A 370 11.49 -6.55 22.30
C LYS A 370 10.16 -6.35 23.06
N ASP A 371 9.14 -5.79 22.41
CA ASP A 371 7.83 -5.54 23.04
C ASP A 371 6.93 -6.78 23.02
N TYR A 372 7.27 -7.80 22.23
CA TYR A 372 6.45 -8.99 22.02
C TYR A 372 7.26 -10.29 21.91
N ASP A 373 8.53 -10.26 22.30
CA ASP A 373 9.41 -11.44 22.26
C ASP A 373 8.82 -12.55 23.15
N ASP A 374 8.49 -13.66 22.51
CA ASP A 374 7.99 -14.88 23.14
C ASP A 374 8.88 -16.10 22.83
N GLY A 375 10.09 -15.85 22.31
CA GLY A 375 11.02 -16.87 21.85
C GLY A 375 10.67 -17.48 20.49
N THR A 376 9.63 -16.99 19.82
CA THR A 376 9.21 -17.43 18.48
C THR A 376 9.24 -16.28 17.47
N PRO A 377 9.32 -16.55 16.16
CA PRO A 377 9.21 -15.48 15.16
C PRO A 377 7.81 -14.85 15.10
N PHE A 378 6.81 -15.43 15.77
CA PHE A 378 5.39 -15.06 15.67
C PHE A 378 4.85 -14.26 16.87
N GLY A 379 5.67 -13.85 17.82
CA GLY A 379 5.24 -13.02 18.96
C GLY A 379 4.51 -11.75 18.55
N GLY A 380 4.92 -11.13 17.44
CA GLY A 380 4.21 -9.98 16.86
C GLY A 380 2.81 -10.33 16.35
N VAL A 381 2.61 -11.51 15.76
CA VAL A 381 1.28 -12.03 15.39
C VAL A 381 0.42 -12.24 16.63
N ALA A 382 1.01 -12.82 17.69
CA ALA A 382 0.32 -13.04 18.95
C ALA A 382 -0.12 -11.71 19.60
N LEU A 383 0.72 -10.68 19.56
CA LEU A 383 0.36 -9.34 20.02
C LEU A 383 -0.81 -8.75 19.23
N GLN A 384 -0.77 -8.81 17.88
CA GLN A 384 -1.87 -8.34 17.04
C GLN A 384 -3.19 -9.05 17.39
N ARG A 385 -3.19 -10.39 17.52
CA ARG A 385 -4.38 -11.17 17.89
C ARG A 385 -4.95 -10.78 19.24
N ARG A 386 -4.10 -10.56 20.26
CA ARG A 386 -4.55 -10.09 21.58
C ARG A 386 -5.29 -8.76 21.49
N ILE A 387 -4.74 -7.79 20.74
CA ILE A 387 -5.35 -6.46 20.56
C ILE A 387 -6.67 -6.59 19.82
N GLU A 388 -6.69 -7.32 18.72
CA GLU A 388 -7.84 -7.53 17.84
C GLU A 388 -9.01 -8.23 18.57
N HIS A 389 -8.67 -9.25 19.37
CA HIS A 389 -9.64 -9.98 20.18
C HIS A 389 -10.13 -9.16 21.38
N ALA A 390 -9.26 -8.39 22.05
CA ALA A 390 -9.66 -7.50 23.13
C ALA A 390 -10.70 -6.47 22.67
N ALA A 391 -10.53 -5.92 21.47
CA ALA A 391 -11.50 -5.00 20.88
C ALA A 391 -12.86 -5.68 20.59
N TYR A 392 -12.85 -6.92 20.08
CA TYR A 392 -14.07 -7.70 19.87
C TYR A 392 -14.76 -8.00 21.21
N THR A 393 -14.01 -8.43 22.23
CA THR A 393 -14.54 -8.70 23.57
C THR A 393 -15.16 -7.45 24.20
N GLN A 394 -14.55 -6.29 24.01
CA GLN A 394 -15.04 -5.01 24.51
C GLN A 394 -16.42 -4.66 23.93
N THR A 395 -16.65 -4.96 22.66
CA THR A 395 -17.90 -4.59 21.95
C THR A 395 -18.92 -5.74 21.91
N GLY A 396 -18.49 -6.98 22.18
CA GLY A 396 -19.30 -8.19 22.05
C GLY A 396 -19.74 -8.49 20.60
N SER A 397 -19.09 -7.86 19.60
CA SER A 397 -19.47 -7.95 18.19
C SER A 397 -18.35 -7.47 17.26
N TYR A 398 -18.59 -7.46 15.95
CA TYR A 398 -17.69 -6.85 14.95
C TYR A 398 -17.80 -5.32 14.85
N ARG A 399 -18.58 -4.67 15.72
CA ARG A 399 -18.60 -3.20 15.83
C ARG A 399 -17.27 -2.71 16.38
N ALA A 400 -16.74 -1.62 15.83
CA ALA A 400 -15.46 -1.11 16.30
C ALA A 400 -15.63 -0.21 17.55
N PRO A 401 -14.74 -0.31 18.55
CA PRO A 401 -14.67 0.67 19.64
C PRO A 401 -14.39 2.07 19.07
N CYS A 402 -15.16 3.08 19.54
CA CYS A 402 -15.06 4.44 19.05
C CYS A 402 -15.07 5.45 20.20
N GLN A 403 -14.17 6.45 20.12
CA GLN A 403 -14.00 7.48 21.14
C GLN A 403 -13.71 8.83 20.51
N LYS A 404 -14.28 9.90 21.05
CA LYS A 404 -13.89 11.26 20.65
C LYS A 404 -12.50 11.59 21.18
N VAL A 405 -11.73 12.32 20.38
CA VAL A 405 -10.39 12.78 20.75
C VAL A 405 -10.41 13.57 22.06
N GLY A 406 -11.38 14.47 22.24
CA GLY A 406 -11.51 15.24 23.49
C GLY A 406 -11.73 14.36 24.72
N ASP A 407 -12.55 13.31 24.61
CA ASP A 407 -12.81 12.38 25.70
C ASP A 407 -11.56 11.51 25.97
N PHE A 408 -10.87 11.02 24.94
CA PHE A 408 -9.62 10.27 25.05
C PHE A 408 -8.53 11.06 25.78
N LEU A 409 -8.32 12.33 25.41
CA LEU A 409 -7.34 13.20 26.04
C LEU A 409 -7.64 13.46 27.52
N ASN A 410 -8.92 13.46 27.90
CA ASN A 410 -9.39 13.63 29.27
C ASN A 410 -9.56 12.32 30.06
N GLY A 411 -9.17 11.17 29.49
CA GLY A 411 -9.29 9.85 30.14
C GLY A 411 -10.72 9.44 30.42
N LYS A 412 -11.68 9.77 29.54
CA LYS A 412 -13.12 9.51 29.72
C LYS A 412 -13.67 8.70 28.54
N PRO A 413 -14.56 7.74 28.78
CA PRO A 413 -15.28 7.07 27.71
C PRO A 413 -16.24 8.04 26.99
N THR A 414 -16.37 7.89 25.69
CA THR A 414 -17.36 8.65 24.91
C THR A 414 -18.75 8.04 25.07
N ARG A 415 -19.74 8.90 25.33
CA ARG A 415 -21.15 8.52 25.45
C ARG A 415 -22.05 9.11 24.36
N LYS A 416 -21.59 10.15 23.67
CA LYS A 416 -22.34 10.86 22.64
C LYS A 416 -21.41 11.40 21.57
N LEU A 417 -21.80 11.19 20.30
CA LEU A 417 -21.09 11.74 19.14
C LEU A 417 -21.30 13.24 19.00
N GLY A 418 -20.26 13.93 18.50
CA GLY A 418 -20.30 15.33 18.09
C GLY A 418 -20.63 15.52 16.61
N ALA A 419 -19.96 16.48 15.97
CA ALA A 419 -20.13 16.83 14.56
C ALA A 419 -19.64 15.73 13.61
N VAL A 420 -18.50 15.10 13.92
CA VAL A 420 -17.94 13.99 13.12
C VAL A 420 -18.78 12.73 13.39
N LYS A 421 -19.17 12.06 12.30
CA LYS A 421 -19.88 10.77 12.37
C LYS A 421 -18.95 9.67 11.90
N PRO A 422 -18.92 8.50 12.59
CA PRO A 422 -18.05 7.40 12.18
C PRO A 422 -18.49 6.85 10.83
N SER A 423 -17.50 6.47 10.02
CA SER A 423 -17.72 5.90 8.68
C SER A 423 -17.61 4.37 8.64
N TYR A 424 -17.26 3.72 9.74
CA TYR A 424 -17.08 2.27 9.82
C TYR A 424 -18.42 1.54 9.53
N PRO A 425 -18.47 0.65 8.51
CA PRO A 425 -19.73 0.20 7.92
C PRO A 425 -20.57 -0.70 8.84
N ILE A 426 -19.94 -1.53 9.69
CA ILE A 426 -20.67 -2.40 10.63
C ILE A 426 -21.27 -1.59 11.80
N GLY A 427 -20.85 -0.33 11.94
CA GLY A 427 -21.20 0.53 13.07
C GLY A 427 -20.16 0.46 14.20
N VAL A 428 -20.28 1.39 15.13
CA VAL A 428 -19.33 1.53 16.24
C VAL A 428 -20.00 1.34 17.59
N GLU A 429 -19.20 1.01 18.60
CA GLU A 429 -19.58 1.03 20.01
C GLU A 429 -18.86 2.20 20.70
N LEU A 430 -19.64 3.10 21.31
CA LEU A 430 -19.07 4.29 21.97
C LEU A 430 -18.46 3.90 23.32
N GLY A 431 -17.21 4.31 23.54
CA GLY A 431 -16.47 3.96 24.77
C GLY A 431 -15.04 4.44 24.71
N GLU A 432 -14.10 3.55 24.94
CA GLU A 432 -12.67 3.78 24.96
C GLU A 432 -12.01 3.05 23.77
N ALA A 433 -11.75 3.76 22.69
CA ALA A 433 -11.26 3.17 21.43
C ALA A 433 -9.84 2.58 21.52
N ALA A 434 -9.01 3.10 22.41
CA ALA A 434 -7.63 2.70 22.56
C ALA A 434 -7.38 1.72 23.73
N ALA A 435 -8.41 1.34 24.50
CA ALA A 435 -8.25 0.48 25.67
C ALA A 435 -7.70 -0.93 25.34
N CYS A 436 -7.92 -1.41 24.13
CA CYS A 436 -7.36 -2.67 23.64
C CYS A 436 -5.86 -2.61 23.30
N LEU A 437 -5.27 -1.41 23.20
CA LEU A 437 -3.85 -1.23 22.88
C LEU A 437 -2.97 -1.35 24.12
N PRO A 438 -1.69 -1.76 23.99
CA PRO A 438 -0.72 -1.68 25.06
C PRO A 438 -0.57 -0.26 25.63
N ASP A 439 -0.28 -0.13 26.91
CA ASP A 439 -0.18 1.15 27.63
C ASP A 439 0.79 2.14 26.99
N PHE A 440 1.94 1.65 26.51
CA PHE A 440 2.91 2.50 25.81
C PHE A 440 2.32 3.14 24.53
N ALA A 441 1.46 2.40 23.84
CA ALA A 441 0.81 2.90 22.63
C ALA A 441 -0.27 3.93 22.97
N GLN A 442 -1.07 3.68 24.00
CA GLN A 442 -2.07 4.64 24.49
C GLN A 442 -1.42 5.94 24.94
N THR A 443 -0.32 5.87 25.71
CA THR A 443 0.44 7.03 26.19
C THR A 443 1.00 7.83 25.00
N MET A 444 1.63 7.14 24.05
CA MET A 444 2.22 7.79 22.89
C MET A 444 1.16 8.47 22.00
N LEU A 445 -0.03 7.87 21.85
CA LEU A 445 -1.17 8.50 21.15
C LEU A 445 -1.64 9.76 21.88
N ARG A 446 -1.83 9.69 23.21
CA ARG A 446 -2.28 10.81 24.04
C ARG A 446 -1.34 12.02 23.95
N ASP A 447 -0.04 11.76 23.98
CA ASP A 447 0.98 12.80 23.86
C ASP A 447 1.15 13.35 22.45
N SER A 448 0.86 12.53 21.43
CA SER A 448 1.07 12.92 20.04
C SER A 448 -0.08 13.73 19.45
N LEU A 449 -1.31 13.52 19.90
CA LEU A 449 -2.47 14.25 19.40
C LEU A 449 -2.34 15.78 19.56
N PRO A 450 -2.01 16.35 20.76
CA PRO A 450 -1.81 17.78 20.90
C PRO A 450 -0.58 18.29 20.12
N TYR A 451 0.45 17.47 19.97
CA TYR A 451 1.60 17.82 19.12
C TYR A 451 1.18 17.97 17.65
N PHE A 452 0.32 17.07 17.14
CA PHE A 452 -0.20 17.16 15.79
C PHE A 452 -1.18 18.33 15.62
N GLY A 453 -1.95 18.67 16.65
CA GLY A 453 -2.80 19.86 16.69
C GLY A 453 -2.02 21.17 16.50
N ARG A 454 -0.78 21.23 17.00
CA ARG A 454 0.13 22.36 16.73
C ARG A 454 0.68 22.40 15.30
N LYS A 455 0.68 21.27 14.59
CA LYS A 455 1.13 21.18 13.19
C LYS A 455 0.00 21.46 12.20
N ILE A 456 -1.19 20.96 12.49
CA ILE A 456 -2.41 21.15 11.70
C ILE A 456 -3.49 21.63 12.65
N ARG A 457 -3.87 22.89 12.54
CA ARG A 457 -4.88 23.49 13.42
C ARG A 457 -6.19 22.72 13.37
N GLY A 458 -6.68 22.28 14.52
CA GLY A 458 -7.92 21.51 14.65
C GLY A 458 -7.74 20.00 14.45
N TYR A 459 -6.51 19.51 14.31
CA TYR A 459 -6.25 18.06 14.24
C TYR A 459 -6.67 17.31 15.52
N ASP A 460 -6.46 17.94 16.67
CA ASP A 460 -6.82 17.45 18.01
C ASP A 460 -8.18 17.99 18.50
N THR A 461 -9.06 18.39 17.58
CA THR A 461 -10.40 18.86 17.92
C THR A 461 -11.15 17.81 18.75
N ALA A 462 -11.90 18.28 19.74
CA ALA A 462 -12.62 17.39 20.67
C ALA A 462 -13.59 16.42 19.99
N ASP A 463 -14.14 16.80 18.83
CA ASP A 463 -15.14 16.02 18.08
C ASP A 463 -14.53 15.06 17.04
N ALA A 464 -13.20 15.11 16.76
CA ALA A 464 -12.55 14.10 15.94
C ALA A 464 -12.72 12.72 16.60
N LEU A 465 -12.82 11.67 15.79
CA LEU A 465 -13.09 10.32 16.27
C LEU A 465 -11.87 9.43 16.18
N LEU A 466 -11.64 8.62 17.19
CA LEU A 466 -10.74 7.49 17.18
C LEU A 466 -11.59 6.23 17.04
N THR A 467 -11.27 5.39 16.04
CA THR A 467 -11.94 4.11 15.81
C THR A 467 -10.86 3.04 15.70
N GLY A 468 -10.98 1.94 16.42
CA GLY A 468 -9.88 0.98 16.47
C GLY A 468 -10.27 -0.47 16.72
N PRO A 469 -9.24 -1.32 16.78
CA PRO A 469 -7.82 -1.03 16.57
C PRO A 469 -7.37 -1.11 15.11
N GLU A 470 -6.26 -0.47 14.78
CA GLU A 470 -5.51 -0.70 13.56
C GLU A 470 -4.19 -1.41 13.88
N THR A 471 -4.09 -2.69 13.55
CA THR A 471 -2.98 -3.57 13.92
C THR A 471 -2.20 -4.06 12.72
N ARG A 472 -2.78 -3.98 11.51
CA ARG A 472 -2.23 -4.56 10.29
C ARG A 472 -1.61 -3.51 9.38
N THR A 473 -0.73 -2.69 9.95
CA THR A 473 0.00 -1.63 9.24
C THR A 473 1.13 -2.15 8.37
N SER A 474 1.72 -3.29 8.75
CA SER A 474 2.75 -4.03 8.01
C SER A 474 2.91 -5.43 8.60
N SER A 475 3.66 -6.31 7.90
CA SER A 475 3.94 -7.65 8.41
C SER A 475 4.71 -7.61 9.72
N PRO A 476 4.29 -8.35 10.77
CA PRO A 476 5.03 -8.49 12.03
C PRO A 476 6.18 -9.51 11.93
N VAL A 477 6.29 -10.18 10.79
CA VAL A 477 7.31 -11.19 10.50
C VAL A 477 8.01 -10.91 9.19
N ARG A 478 9.19 -11.49 9.01
CA ARG A 478 9.90 -11.55 7.73
C ARG A 478 10.15 -13.00 7.37
N MET A 479 9.71 -13.42 6.18
CA MET A 479 10.22 -14.63 5.53
C MET A 479 11.58 -14.31 4.93
N THR A 480 12.66 -14.73 5.59
CA THR A 480 14.00 -14.29 5.23
C THR A 480 14.46 -14.93 3.93
N ARG A 481 15.01 -14.11 3.03
CA ARG A 481 15.55 -14.52 1.73
C ARG A 481 16.97 -14.01 1.55
N GLY A 482 17.76 -14.73 0.75
CA GLY A 482 19.10 -14.33 0.36
C GLY A 482 19.13 -13.19 -0.65
N GLU A 483 20.32 -12.77 -1.05
CA GLU A 483 20.53 -11.78 -2.12
C GLU A 483 20.01 -12.28 -3.48
N ASP A 484 19.98 -13.58 -3.66
CA ASP A 484 19.41 -14.30 -4.81
C ASP A 484 17.88 -14.37 -4.80
N LEU A 485 17.22 -13.72 -3.84
CA LEU A 485 15.78 -13.69 -3.57
C LEU A 485 15.17 -15.02 -3.12
N PHE A 486 15.93 -16.11 -3.03
CA PHE A 486 15.38 -17.37 -2.51
C PHE A 486 15.28 -17.37 -0.98
N GLY A 487 14.23 -18.02 -0.50
CA GLY A 487 13.98 -18.20 0.93
C GLY A 487 15.10 -19.00 1.60
N LEU A 488 15.54 -18.56 2.78
CA LEU A 488 16.47 -19.33 3.57
C LEU A 488 15.81 -20.65 4.01
N GLY A 489 16.55 -21.75 3.89
CA GLY A 489 16.08 -23.09 4.21
C GLY A 489 15.33 -23.81 3.09
N CYS A 490 14.92 -23.12 2.01
CA CYS A 490 14.27 -23.74 0.87
C CYS A 490 14.56 -22.99 -0.44
N SER A 491 15.45 -23.53 -1.26
CA SER A 491 15.69 -23.02 -2.60
C SER A 491 14.45 -23.27 -3.50
N GLY A 492 14.17 -22.32 -4.42
CA GLY A 492 12.98 -22.41 -5.29
C GLY A 492 11.76 -21.65 -4.78
N ILE A 493 11.72 -21.31 -3.48
CA ILE A 493 10.73 -20.39 -2.92
C ILE A 493 11.27 -18.97 -3.00
N ILE A 494 10.48 -18.02 -3.50
CA ILE A 494 10.81 -16.59 -3.54
C ILE A 494 9.82 -15.84 -2.65
N PRO A 495 10.17 -15.55 -1.36
CA PRO A 495 9.35 -14.71 -0.50
C PRO A 495 9.22 -13.30 -1.09
N CYS A 496 7.99 -12.82 -1.27
CA CYS A 496 7.73 -11.61 -2.03
C CYS A 496 6.67 -10.71 -1.37
N GLY A 497 6.85 -9.42 -1.53
CA GLY A 497 5.89 -8.41 -1.17
C GLY A 497 5.81 -8.09 0.33
N GLU A 498 4.66 -7.56 0.74
CA GLU A 498 4.44 -7.07 2.11
C GLU A 498 4.36 -8.20 3.14
N GLY A 499 3.75 -9.32 2.78
CA GLY A 499 3.65 -10.49 3.65
C GLY A 499 5.02 -11.08 4.01
N ALA A 500 5.92 -11.10 3.06
CA ALA A 500 7.30 -11.52 3.27
C ALA A 500 8.16 -10.48 4.01
N GLY A 501 7.63 -9.28 4.29
CA GLY A 501 8.32 -8.24 5.07
C GLY A 501 9.27 -7.34 4.26
N TYR A 502 9.22 -7.36 2.92
CA TYR A 502 10.10 -6.60 2.04
C TYR A 502 9.44 -5.40 1.37
N ALA A 503 8.13 -5.29 1.40
CA ALA A 503 7.38 -4.17 0.85
C ALA A 503 6.45 -3.54 1.90
N GLY A 504 5.96 -2.33 1.62
CA GLY A 504 5.01 -1.61 2.46
C GLY A 504 4.09 -0.74 1.60
N GLY A 505 3.21 -1.38 0.82
CA GLY A 505 2.23 -0.75 -0.05
C GLY A 505 2.31 -1.21 -1.51
N ILE A 506 1.34 -0.78 -2.32
CA ILE A 506 1.08 -1.27 -3.69
C ILE A 506 2.33 -1.19 -4.57
N MET A 507 2.96 -0.02 -4.65
CA MET A 507 4.09 0.22 -5.55
C MET A 507 5.31 -0.66 -5.21
N SER A 508 5.72 -0.68 -3.95
CA SER A 508 6.89 -1.48 -3.54
C SER A 508 6.63 -2.98 -3.65
N ALA A 509 5.39 -3.42 -3.40
CA ALA A 509 5.00 -4.82 -3.59
C ALA A 509 4.99 -5.21 -5.07
N ALA A 510 4.49 -4.36 -5.96
CA ALA A 510 4.50 -4.57 -7.41
C ALA A 510 5.95 -4.68 -7.95
N VAL A 511 6.83 -3.77 -7.54
CA VAL A 511 8.26 -3.81 -7.92
C VAL A 511 8.93 -5.10 -7.44
N ASP A 512 8.66 -5.51 -6.20
CA ASP A 512 9.21 -6.76 -5.66
C ASP A 512 8.69 -7.99 -6.42
N GLY A 513 7.40 -7.96 -6.84
CA GLY A 513 6.81 -8.98 -7.72
C GLY A 513 7.48 -9.08 -9.09
N ILE A 514 7.78 -7.94 -9.72
CA ILE A 514 8.52 -7.91 -10.99
C ILE A 514 9.91 -8.51 -10.80
N ARG A 515 10.62 -8.16 -9.71
CA ARG A 515 11.94 -8.72 -9.41
C ARG A 515 11.90 -10.24 -9.16
N ALA A 516 10.85 -10.72 -8.49
CA ALA A 516 10.64 -12.15 -8.29
C ALA A 516 10.43 -12.88 -9.63
N ALA A 517 9.67 -12.28 -10.55
CA ALA A 517 9.52 -12.82 -11.90
C ALA A 517 10.86 -12.82 -12.66
N PHE A 518 11.60 -11.71 -12.63
CA PHE A 518 12.91 -11.61 -13.28
C PHE A 518 13.89 -12.65 -12.73
N ARG A 519 13.86 -12.95 -11.43
CA ARG A 519 14.71 -13.99 -10.84
C ARG A 519 14.44 -15.37 -11.42
N ILE A 520 13.19 -15.69 -11.73
CA ILE A 520 12.85 -16.95 -12.43
C ILE A 520 13.34 -16.89 -13.87
N MET A 521 13.12 -15.79 -14.57
CA MET A 521 13.48 -15.58 -15.98
C MET A 521 15.01 -15.55 -16.20
N GLU A 522 15.80 -15.17 -15.19
CA GLU A 522 17.27 -15.24 -15.23
C GLU A 522 17.81 -16.68 -15.32
N GLU A 523 17.07 -17.64 -14.79
CA GLU A 523 17.50 -19.04 -14.78
C GLU A 523 16.91 -19.85 -15.92
N PHE A 524 15.67 -19.54 -16.34
CA PHE A 524 14.89 -20.39 -17.21
C PHE A 524 14.51 -19.69 -18.51
N ALA A 525 14.43 -20.49 -19.59
CA ALA A 525 13.78 -20.12 -20.84
C ALA A 525 12.27 -20.25 -20.72
N ASP A 526 11.53 -19.49 -21.57
CA ASP A 526 10.07 -19.51 -21.70
C ASP A 526 9.52 -20.81 -22.37
#